data_3620aebd0f9be51c1da2e2b06ccb5ab7
#
_entry.id   3620aebd0f9be51c1da2e2b06ccb5ab7
#
_cell.length_a   1.000
_cell.length_b   1.000
_cell.length_c   1.000
_cell.angle_alpha   90.00
_cell.angle_beta   90.00
_cell.angle_gamma   90.00
#
_symmetry.space_group_name_H-M   'P 1'
#
loop_
_entity.id
_entity.type
_entity.pdbx_description
1 polymer ?
#
loop_
_entity_poly.entity_id
_entity_poly.type
_entity_poly.pdbx_seq_one_letter_code
_entity_poly.pdbx_strand_id
1 'polypeptide(L)'
;PTTLLAQVDSAIGGKTGINSNYGKNLIGSFYQPKLVISDTSFINSLPKKEMICGFAEILKHSIIKDKKFFNWLKKNTKLIFSKKEKELTYAIKKSCEIKIHFVTKDLNEKGLRMILNFGHTFAHAIEVNNNYSKNITHGEAVLSGMILASKLSVEKKICSSKTLRQIKNIYVKNKLDFTFKKYSNQSSINKLI
;
A
#
# COMPACT_ATOMS: atom_id res chain seq x y z
N PRO A 1 13.49 -9.51 -5.28
CA PRO A 1 12.21 -9.46 -4.56
C PRO A 1 11.31 -10.64 -4.94
N THR A 2 10.89 -11.44 -3.93
CA THR A 2 10.11 -12.67 -4.14
C THR A 2 8.64 -12.57 -3.70
N THR A 3 8.27 -11.49 -3.01
CA THR A 3 6.87 -11.18 -2.67
C THR A 3 6.31 -10.06 -3.54
N LEU A 4 4.99 -10.00 -3.69
CA LEU A 4 4.36 -8.92 -4.44
C LEU A 4 4.69 -7.55 -3.83
N LEU A 5 4.66 -7.43 -2.49
CA LEU A 5 5.05 -6.20 -1.79
C LEU A 5 6.49 -5.79 -2.09
N ALA A 6 7.42 -6.75 -2.07
CA ALA A 6 8.81 -6.45 -2.37
C ALA A 6 9.01 -6.01 -3.83
N GLN A 7 8.31 -6.64 -4.79
CA GLN A 7 8.40 -6.28 -6.21
C GLN A 7 7.87 -4.89 -6.51
N VAL A 8 6.76 -4.49 -5.90
CA VAL A 8 6.12 -3.19 -6.20
C VAL A 8 6.56 -2.05 -5.30
N ASP A 9 7.15 -2.37 -4.14
CA ASP A 9 7.48 -1.36 -3.13
C ASP A 9 8.89 -1.53 -2.55
N SER A 10 9.16 -2.53 -1.69
CA SER A 10 10.32 -2.52 -0.80
C SER A 10 11.66 -2.56 -1.54
N ALA A 11 11.76 -3.22 -2.70
CA ALA A 11 12.98 -3.30 -3.48
C ALA A 11 13.35 -2.00 -4.21
N ILE A 12 12.45 -1.00 -4.22
CA ILE A 12 12.63 0.25 -4.95
C ILE A 12 12.75 1.41 -3.96
N GLY A 13 13.79 2.24 -4.12
CA GLY A 13 13.91 3.48 -3.38
C GLY A 13 14.91 3.50 -2.22
N GLY A 14 15.68 2.40 -2.09
CA GLY A 14 16.90 2.38 -1.28
C GLY A 14 16.73 2.49 0.23
N LYS A 15 15.53 2.34 0.77
CA LYS A 15 15.31 2.26 2.22
C LYS A 15 15.73 0.86 2.71
N THR A 16 16.88 0.76 3.39
CA THR A 16 17.46 -0.51 3.86
C THR A 16 17.31 -0.70 5.37
N GLY A 17 16.33 -0.05 5.98
CA GLY A 17 16.12 -0.09 7.43
C GLY A 17 15.73 -1.46 7.96
N ILE A 18 16.28 -1.84 9.09
CA ILE A 18 15.94 -3.03 9.87
C ILE A 18 15.26 -2.65 11.19
N ASN A 19 14.46 -3.57 11.71
CA ASN A 19 13.78 -3.40 12.97
C ASN A 19 14.74 -3.61 14.15
N SER A 20 14.51 -2.88 15.23
CA SER A 20 15.19 -3.05 16.52
C SER A 20 14.15 -3.25 17.63
N ASN A 21 14.63 -3.52 18.86
CA ASN A 21 13.74 -3.60 20.03
C ASN A 21 13.06 -2.26 20.36
N TYR A 22 13.56 -1.15 19.81
CA TYR A 22 13.02 0.20 20.04
C TYR A 22 12.04 0.65 18.95
N GLY A 23 11.89 -0.10 17.85
CA GLY A 23 10.93 0.22 16.79
C GLY A 23 11.34 -0.29 15.41
N LYS A 24 10.44 -0.06 14.45
CA LYS A 24 10.63 -0.46 13.04
C LYS A 24 11.56 0.50 12.30
N ASN A 25 12.42 -0.04 11.42
CA ASN A 25 13.26 0.69 10.45
C ASN A 25 14.19 1.75 11.07
N LEU A 26 14.59 1.59 12.34
CA LEU A 26 15.42 2.57 13.04
C LEU A 26 16.90 2.50 12.67
N ILE A 27 17.37 1.37 12.18
CA ILE A 27 18.78 1.14 11.83
C ILE A 27 18.86 0.87 10.34
N GLY A 28 19.55 1.71 9.59
CA GLY A 28 19.70 1.57 8.16
C GLY A 28 20.16 2.84 7.47
N SER A 29 20.16 2.80 6.15
CA SER A 29 20.57 3.93 5.31
C SER A 29 19.71 4.02 4.03
N PHE A 30 19.85 5.13 3.30
CA PHE A 30 19.38 5.22 1.93
C PHE A 30 20.49 4.71 1.00
N TYR A 31 20.37 3.45 0.54
CA TYR A 31 21.32 2.85 -0.41
C TYR A 31 20.61 2.29 -1.61
N GLN A 32 20.79 2.92 -2.76
CA GLN A 32 20.05 2.54 -3.98
C GLN A 32 20.59 1.23 -4.58
N PRO A 33 19.72 0.30 -5.00
CA PRO A 33 20.14 -0.90 -5.71
C PRO A 33 20.67 -0.51 -7.10
N LYS A 34 21.71 -1.21 -7.56
CA LYS A 34 22.23 -1.06 -8.93
C LYS A 34 21.31 -1.71 -9.96
N LEU A 35 20.62 -2.79 -9.56
CA LEU A 35 19.69 -3.54 -10.40
C LEU A 35 18.62 -4.20 -9.50
N VAL A 36 17.37 -4.19 -9.96
CA VAL A 36 16.27 -4.95 -9.35
C VAL A 36 15.67 -5.86 -10.42
N ILE A 37 15.74 -7.17 -10.19
CA ILE A 37 15.15 -8.18 -11.06
C ILE A 37 13.90 -8.72 -10.38
N SER A 38 12.71 -8.47 -10.95
CA SER A 38 11.42 -8.95 -10.45
C SER A 38 10.91 -10.09 -11.34
N ASP A 39 11.10 -11.31 -10.87
CA ASP A 39 10.52 -12.49 -11.51
C ASP A 39 9.13 -12.74 -10.93
N THR A 40 8.11 -12.65 -11.78
CA THR A 40 6.70 -12.83 -11.39
C THR A 40 6.35 -14.29 -11.08
N SER A 41 7.18 -15.25 -11.46
CA SER A 41 6.95 -16.67 -11.17
C SER A 41 6.92 -16.98 -9.67
N PHE A 42 7.70 -16.25 -8.85
CA PHE A 42 7.68 -16.37 -7.40
C PHE A 42 6.32 -16.07 -6.79
N ILE A 43 5.50 -15.25 -7.45
CA ILE A 43 4.17 -14.89 -6.96
C ILE A 43 3.20 -16.09 -6.99
N ASN A 44 3.48 -17.11 -7.81
CA ASN A 44 2.60 -18.28 -7.93
C ASN A 44 2.43 -19.04 -6.60
N SER A 45 3.47 -19.10 -5.77
CA SER A 45 3.43 -19.74 -4.45
C SER A 45 2.96 -18.80 -3.31
N LEU A 46 2.76 -17.50 -3.61
CA LEU A 46 2.52 -16.50 -2.57
C LEU A 46 1.13 -16.69 -1.91
N PRO A 47 1.06 -16.75 -0.57
CA PRO A 47 -0.22 -16.82 0.15
C PRO A 47 -1.10 -15.59 -0.09
N LYS A 48 -2.42 -15.76 0.04
CA LYS A 48 -3.39 -14.68 -0.17
C LYS A 48 -3.12 -13.44 0.70
N LYS A 49 -2.71 -13.61 1.95
CA LYS A 49 -2.35 -12.50 2.85
C LYS A 49 -1.22 -11.64 2.29
N GLU A 50 -0.19 -12.26 1.73
CA GLU A 50 0.94 -11.58 1.10
C GLU A 50 0.55 -10.91 -0.22
N MET A 51 -0.36 -11.53 -0.98
CA MET A 51 -0.96 -10.90 -2.15
C MET A 51 -1.71 -9.61 -1.77
N ILE A 52 -2.43 -9.61 -0.66
CA ILE A 52 -3.13 -8.41 -0.14
C ILE A 52 -2.11 -7.32 0.22
N CYS A 53 -0.98 -7.66 0.87
CA CYS A 53 0.06 -6.71 1.22
C CYS A 53 0.61 -5.97 -0.02
N GLY A 54 0.99 -6.70 -1.05
CA GLY A 54 1.47 -6.06 -2.28
C GLY A 54 0.37 -5.32 -3.04
N PHE A 55 -0.85 -5.85 -3.07
CA PHE A 55 -1.99 -5.19 -3.72
C PHE A 55 -2.36 -3.86 -3.05
N ALA A 56 -2.21 -3.74 -1.74
CA ALA A 56 -2.44 -2.48 -1.02
C ALA A 56 -1.54 -1.36 -1.56
N GLU A 57 -0.27 -1.66 -1.83
CA GLU A 57 0.69 -0.71 -2.41
C GLU A 57 0.37 -0.39 -3.87
N ILE A 58 0.02 -1.40 -4.68
CA ILE A 58 -0.43 -1.19 -6.07
C ILE A 58 -1.63 -0.22 -6.11
N LEU A 59 -2.61 -0.46 -5.24
CA LEU A 59 -3.80 0.39 -5.14
C LEU A 59 -3.44 1.80 -4.68
N LYS A 60 -2.58 1.94 -3.67
CA LYS A 60 -2.06 3.23 -3.20
C LYS A 60 -1.42 4.01 -4.34
N HIS A 61 -0.49 3.39 -5.08
CA HIS A 61 0.20 4.02 -6.21
C HIS A 61 -0.78 4.52 -7.27
N SER A 62 -1.82 3.73 -7.58
CA SER A 62 -2.84 4.15 -8.55
C SER A 62 -3.68 5.34 -8.06
N ILE A 63 -4.03 5.39 -6.77
CA ILE A 63 -4.83 6.48 -6.18
C ILE A 63 -4.06 7.78 -6.22
N ILE A 64 -2.78 7.77 -5.85
CA ILE A 64 -1.98 9.00 -5.71
C ILE A 64 -1.52 9.57 -7.06
N LYS A 65 -1.40 8.77 -8.12
CA LYS A 65 -0.74 9.23 -9.35
C LYS A 65 -1.48 8.94 -10.65
N ASP A 66 -2.19 7.83 -10.79
CA ASP A 66 -2.68 7.39 -12.12
C ASP A 66 -4.13 6.97 -12.10
N LYS A 67 -5.02 7.90 -12.45
CA LYS A 67 -6.46 7.65 -12.56
C LYS A 67 -6.81 6.59 -13.60
N LYS A 68 -6.04 6.46 -14.70
CA LYS A 68 -6.27 5.43 -15.72
C LYS A 68 -5.95 4.06 -15.15
N PHE A 69 -4.83 3.94 -14.44
CA PHE A 69 -4.44 2.72 -13.75
C PHE A 69 -5.44 2.35 -12.64
N PHE A 70 -5.91 3.32 -11.84
CA PHE A 70 -6.97 3.09 -10.85
C PHE A 70 -8.26 2.54 -11.49
N ASN A 71 -8.69 3.10 -12.63
CA ASN A 71 -9.87 2.61 -13.34
C ASN A 71 -9.65 1.21 -13.93
N TRP A 72 -8.44 0.88 -14.36
CA TRP A 72 -8.07 -0.45 -14.82
C TRP A 72 -8.11 -1.46 -13.66
N LEU A 73 -7.56 -1.12 -12.49
CA LEU A 73 -7.61 -1.96 -11.29
C LEU A 73 -9.04 -2.31 -10.88
N LYS A 74 -10.00 -1.38 -10.95
CA LYS A 74 -11.41 -1.66 -10.64
C LYS A 74 -11.98 -2.84 -11.44
N LYS A 75 -11.48 -3.07 -12.65
CA LYS A 75 -11.93 -4.14 -13.54
C LYS A 75 -11.12 -5.43 -13.37
N ASN A 76 -9.84 -5.31 -13.05
CA ASN A 76 -8.88 -6.42 -13.16
C ASN A 76 -8.38 -6.97 -11.80
N THR A 77 -8.83 -6.43 -10.66
CA THR A 77 -8.37 -6.88 -9.34
C THR A 77 -8.54 -8.38 -9.14
N LYS A 78 -9.66 -8.97 -9.57
CA LYS A 78 -9.88 -10.43 -9.45
C LYS A 78 -8.83 -11.23 -10.22
N LEU A 79 -8.44 -10.77 -11.41
CA LEU A 79 -7.44 -11.44 -12.26
C LEU A 79 -6.04 -11.36 -11.60
N ILE A 80 -5.71 -10.23 -10.95
CA ILE A 80 -4.47 -10.09 -10.18
C ILE A 80 -4.45 -11.10 -9.03
N PHE A 81 -5.52 -11.21 -8.24
CA PHE A 81 -5.61 -12.19 -7.15
C PHE A 81 -5.64 -13.64 -7.64
N SER A 82 -6.13 -13.90 -8.86
CA SER A 82 -6.02 -15.20 -9.53
C SER A 82 -4.66 -15.41 -10.19
N LYS A 83 -3.72 -14.51 -9.98
CA LYS A 83 -2.32 -14.57 -10.48
C LYS A 83 -2.26 -14.75 -12.01
N LYS A 84 -3.20 -14.13 -12.74
CA LYS A 84 -3.15 -14.11 -14.20
C LYS A 84 -1.94 -13.30 -14.63
N GLU A 85 -1.00 -13.94 -15.32
CA GLU A 85 0.34 -13.42 -15.62
C GLU A 85 0.31 -12.04 -16.28
N LYS A 86 -0.51 -11.85 -17.30
CA LYS A 86 -0.64 -10.59 -18.04
C LYS A 86 -1.06 -9.44 -17.14
N GLU A 87 -2.14 -9.63 -16.35
CA GLU A 87 -2.68 -8.61 -15.47
C GLU A 87 -1.76 -8.34 -14.28
N LEU A 88 -1.14 -9.38 -13.73
CA LEU A 88 -0.20 -9.28 -12.63
C LEU A 88 1.06 -8.49 -13.06
N THR A 89 1.68 -8.89 -14.17
CA THR A 89 2.87 -8.21 -14.72
C THR A 89 2.58 -6.75 -15.05
N TYR A 90 1.43 -6.46 -15.66
CA TYR A 90 1.01 -5.08 -15.94
C TYR A 90 0.87 -4.26 -14.65
N ALA A 91 0.23 -4.82 -13.61
CA ALA A 91 0.03 -4.14 -12.34
C ALA A 91 1.38 -3.85 -11.63
N ILE A 92 2.30 -4.83 -11.61
CA ILE A 92 3.64 -4.68 -11.05
C ILE A 92 4.39 -3.57 -11.81
N LYS A 93 4.45 -3.66 -13.14
CA LYS A 93 5.15 -2.67 -13.98
C LYS A 93 4.63 -1.25 -13.70
N LYS A 94 3.31 -1.05 -13.75
CA LYS A 94 2.69 0.26 -13.50
C LYS A 94 2.98 0.79 -12.09
N SER A 95 2.93 -0.08 -11.10
CA SER A 95 3.25 0.28 -9.72
C SER A 95 4.72 0.72 -9.57
N CYS A 96 5.65 -0.04 -10.16
CA CYS A 96 7.07 0.30 -10.19
C CYS A 96 7.33 1.64 -10.88
N GLU A 97 6.73 1.88 -12.07
CA GLU A 97 6.85 3.15 -12.79
C GLU A 97 6.45 4.35 -11.92
N ILE A 98 5.34 4.21 -11.17
CA ILE A 98 4.85 5.26 -10.28
C ILE A 98 5.83 5.47 -9.12
N LYS A 99 6.28 4.40 -8.48
CA LYS A 99 7.22 4.52 -7.36
C LYS A 99 8.55 5.11 -7.79
N ILE A 100 9.12 4.65 -8.90
CA ILE A 100 10.36 5.18 -9.48
C ILE A 100 10.22 6.68 -9.76
N HIS A 101 9.09 7.12 -10.31
CA HIS A 101 8.85 8.54 -10.58
C HIS A 101 9.00 9.42 -9.32
N PHE A 102 8.52 8.96 -8.15
CA PHE A 102 8.66 9.72 -6.92
C PHE A 102 10.06 9.60 -6.31
N VAL A 103 10.63 8.39 -6.34
CA VAL A 103 11.97 8.12 -5.80
C VAL A 103 13.04 8.91 -6.54
N THR A 104 13.01 8.95 -7.87
CA THR A 104 14.01 9.68 -8.68
C THR A 104 13.95 11.20 -8.47
N LYS A 105 12.79 11.73 -8.08
CA LYS A 105 12.63 13.17 -7.81
C LYS A 105 12.96 13.57 -6.37
N ASP A 106 12.96 12.60 -5.45
CA ASP A 106 13.21 12.85 -4.04
C ASP A 106 13.77 11.59 -3.38
N LEU A 107 15.08 11.37 -3.55
CA LEU A 107 15.79 10.19 -3.08
C LEU A 107 15.68 10.01 -1.54
N ASN A 108 15.74 11.12 -0.80
CA ASN A 108 15.82 11.13 0.66
C ASN A 108 14.46 11.33 1.37
N GLU A 109 13.34 11.37 0.60
CA GLU A 109 11.98 11.54 1.14
C GLU A 109 11.80 12.78 2.04
N LYS A 110 12.32 13.92 1.55
CA LYS A 110 12.19 15.21 2.26
C LYS A 110 11.05 16.09 1.72
N GLY A 111 10.34 15.64 0.68
CA GLY A 111 9.29 16.41 0.02
C GLY A 111 8.33 15.56 -0.79
N LEU A 112 8.46 15.58 -2.12
CA LEU A 112 7.50 14.97 -3.04
C LEU A 112 7.26 13.47 -2.80
N ARG A 113 8.29 12.72 -2.44
CA ARG A 113 8.20 11.28 -2.16
C ARG A 113 7.32 10.97 -0.94
N MET A 114 7.11 11.91 -0.03
CA MET A 114 6.24 11.73 1.14
C MET A 114 4.79 11.39 0.75
N ILE A 115 4.35 11.70 -0.48
CA ILE A 115 3.03 11.30 -0.98
C ILE A 115 2.84 9.77 -1.00
N LEU A 116 3.93 9.00 -1.09
CA LEU A 116 3.90 7.54 -0.98
C LEU A 116 3.44 7.05 0.39
N ASN A 117 3.41 7.92 1.41
CA ASN A 117 2.90 7.63 2.74
C ASN A 117 1.38 7.82 2.87
N PHE A 118 0.64 8.00 1.76
CA PHE A 118 -0.82 8.07 1.79
C PHE A 118 -1.41 6.85 2.52
N GLY A 119 -2.16 7.11 3.58
CA GLY A 119 -2.73 6.08 4.47
C GLY A 119 -1.78 5.55 5.55
N HIS A 120 -0.46 5.77 5.46
CA HIS A 120 0.52 5.17 6.36
C HIS A 120 0.47 5.73 7.79
N THR A 121 0.11 7.00 7.99
CA THR A 121 -0.09 7.56 9.34
C THR A 121 -1.09 6.73 10.14
N PHE A 122 -2.26 6.47 9.57
CA PHE A 122 -3.27 5.62 10.21
C PHE A 122 -2.86 4.14 10.25
N ALA A 123 -2.19 3.65 9.20
CA ALA A 123 -1.72 2.27 9.16
C ALA A 123 -0.73 1.97 10.29
N HIS A 124 0.26 2.82 10.50
CA HIS A 124 1.24 2.67 11.59
C HIS A 124 0.57 2.72 12.96
N ALA A 125 -0.39 3.64 13.16
CA ALA A 125 -1.15 3.69 14.40
C ALA A 125 -1.95 2.39 14.64
N ILE A 126 -2.56 1.81 13.59
CA ILE A 126 -3.22 0.51 13.66
C ILE A 126 -2.24 -0.61 14.01
N GLU A 127 -1.05 -0.64 13.40
CA GLU A 127 -0.01 -1.63 13.69
C GLU A 127 0.48 -1.53 15.15
N VAL A 128 0.75 -0.31 15.64
CA VAL A 128 1.17 -0.06 17.03
C VAL A 128 0.09 -0.52 18.01
N ASN A 129 -1.18 -0.11 17.80
CA ASN A 129 -2.30 -0.47 18.68
C ASN A 129 -2.59 -1.99 18.70
N ASN A 130 -2.08 -2.75 17.74
CA ASN A 130 -2.12 -4.21 17.73
C ASN A 130 -0.79 -4.86 18.14
N ASN A 131 0.12 -4.10 18.76
CA ASN A 131 1.45 -4.56 19.21
C ASN A 131 2.23 -5.27 18.08
N TYR A 132 2.10 -4.80 16.84
CA TYR A 132 2.69 -5.43 15.65
C TYR A 132 2.38 -6.93 15.53
N SER A 133 1.25 -7.36 16.07
CA SER A 133 0.85 -8.77 16.07
C SER A 133 0.62 -9.29 14.65
N LYS A 134 0.83 -10.59 14.44
CA LYS A 134 0.57 -11.26 13.15
C LYS A 134 -0.92 -11.30 12.77
N ASN A 135 -1.81 -10.78 13.63
CA ASN A 135 -3.27 -10.75 13.40
C ASN A 135 -3.67 -9.73 12.32
N ILE A 136 -2.86 -8.68 12.13
CA ILE A 136 -3.08 -7.67 11.10
C ILE A 136 -1.79 -7.52 10.30
N THR A 137 -1.88 -7.74 9.00
CA THR A 137 -0.73 -7.54 8.09
C THR A 137 -0.55 -6.07 7.77
N HIS A 138 0.66 -5.70 7.35
CA HIS A 138 0.95 -4.34 6.87
C HIS A 138 -0.05 -3.87 5.81
N GLY A 139 -0.32 -4.70 4.80
CA GLY A 139 -1.24 -4.34 3.73
C GLY A 139 -2.68 -4.13 4.20
N GLU A 140 -3.16 -4.91 5.17
CA GLU A 140 -4.47 -4.71 5.79
C GLU A 140 -4.53 -3.38 6.55
N ALA A 141 -3.47 -3.04 7.28
CA ALA A 141 -3.35 -1.74 7.96
C ALA A 141 -3.33 -0.59 6.95
N VAL A 142 -2.56 -0.71 5.85
CA VAL A 142 -2.49 0.31 4.79
C VAL A 142 -3.85 0.49 4.08
N LEU A 143 -4.55 -0.61 3.76
CA LEU A 143 -5.90 -0.55 3.18
C LEU A 143 -6.86 0.22 4.10
N SER A 144 -6.86 -0.06 5.41
CA SER A 144 -7.67 0.65 6.39
C SER A 144 -7.26 2.11 6.51
N GLY A 145 -5.95 2.37 6.56
CA GLY A 145 -5.39 3.71 6.64
C GLY A 145 -5.76 4.58 5.44
N MET A 146 -5.77 4.02 4.23
CA MET A 146 -6.21 4.76 3.04
C MET A 146 -7.70 5.15 3.11
N ILE A 147 -8.57 4.31 3.67
CA ILE A 147 -9.99 4.67 3.88
C ILE A 147 -10.11 5.79 4.92
N LEU A 148 -9.39 5.71 6.04
CA LEU A 148 -9.41 6.74 7.08
C LEU A 148 -8.88 8.07 6.56
N ALA A 149 -7.75 8.08 5.86
CA ALA A 149 -7.20 9.27 5.22
C ALA A 149 -8.15 9.88 4.18
N SER A 150 -8.82 9.02 3.38
CA SER A 150 -9.81 9.49 2.41
C SER A 150 -11.06 10.06 3.08
N LYS A 151 -11.53 9.49 4.20
CA LYS A 151 -12.64 10.05 4.99
C LYS A 151 -12.28 11.44 5.51
N LEU A 152 -11.14 11.57 6.17
CA LEU A 152 -10.64 12.85 6.68
C LEU A 152 -10.52 13.89 5.55
N SER A 153 -10.02 13.48 4.37
CA SER A 153 -9.93 14.37 3.21
C SER A 153 -11.30 14.85 2.71
N VAL A 154 -12.34 14.01 2.79
CA VAL A 154 -13.72 14.41 2.47
C VAL A 154 -14.26 15.38 3.51
N GLU A 155 -14.07 15.13 4.80
CA GLU A 155 -14.50 16.01 5.90
C GLU A 155 -13.82 17.38 5.82
N LYS A 156 -12.52 17.39 5.47
CA LYS A 156 -11.76 18.64 5.24
C LYS A 156 -12.03 19.27 3.87
N LYS A 157 -12.97 18.74 3.07
CA LYS A 157 -13.34 19.24 1.73
C LYS A 157 -12.17 19.26 0.73
N ILE A 158 -11.13 18.44 0.95
CA ILE A 158 -9.96 18.29 0.05
C ILE A 158 -10.30 17.33 -1.09
N CYS A 159 -11.12 16.31 -0.83
CA CYS A 159 -11.50 15.32 -1.83
C CYS A 159 -13.03 15.12 -1.86
N SER A 160 -13.55 14.63 -3.00
CA SER A 160 -14.99 14.39 -3.15
C SER A 160 -15.41 13.07 -2.49
N SER A 161 -16.64 13.01 -1.97
CA SER A 161 -17.26 11.77 -1.49
C SER A 161 -17.35 10.69 -2.56
N LYS A 162 -17.38 11.07 -3.85
CA LYS A 162 -17.34 10.15 -5.00
C LYS A 162 -16.03 9.36 -5.03
N THR A 163 -14.88 10.02 -4.77
CA THR A 163 -13.57 9.36 -4.70
C THR A 163 -13.54 8.31 -3.60
N LEU A 164 -13.95 8.67 -2.38
CA LEU A 164 -14.04 7.72 -1.27
C LEU A 164 -14.94 6.52 -1.60
N ARG A 165 -16.11 6.73 -2.22
CA ARG A 165 -17.00 5.64 -2.66
C ARG A 165 -16.32 4.72 -3.67
N GLN A 166 -15.56 5.27 -4.61
CA GLN A 166 -14.85 4.46 -5.60
C GLN A 166 -13.78 3.56 -4.97
N ILE A 167 -13.04 4.07 -3.98
CA ILE A 167 -12.04 3.30 -3.23
C ILE A 167 -12.75 2.19 -2.44
N LYS A 168 -13.79 2.51 -1.67
CA LYS A 168 -14.58 1.53 -0.90
C LYS A 168 -15.15 0.42 -1.78
N ASN A 169 -15.63 0.75 -2.98
CA ASN A 169 -16.20 -0.24 -3.90
C ASN A 169 -15.16 -1.30 -4.33
N ILE A 170 -13.88 -0.92 -4.50
CA ILE A 170 -12.82 -1.91 -4.77
C ILE A 170 -12.69 -2.88 -3.58
N TYR A 171 -12.72 -2.37 -2.34
CA TYR A 171 -12.57 -3.19 -1.14
C TYR A 171 -13.73 -4.18 -0.99
N VAL A 172 -14.96 -3.68 -1.04
CA VAL A 172 -16.16 -4.51 -0.90
C VAL A 172 -16.24 -5.57 -1.98
N LYS A 173 -16.06 -5.17 -3.25
CA LYS A 173 -16.14 -6.06 -4.41
C LYS A 173 -15.11 -7.20 -4.38
N ASN A 174 -13.96 -6.97 -3.73
CA ASN A 174 -12.86 -7.94 -3.65
C ASN A 174 -12.67 -8.54 -2.25
N LYS A 175 -13.60 -8.29 -1.32
CA LYS A 175 -13.56 -8.77 0.07
C LYS A 175 -12.28 -8.36 0.80
N LEU A 176 -11.93 -7.07 0.69
CA LEU A 176 -10.75 -6.45 1.30
C LEU A 176 -11.11 -5.49 2.44
N ASP A 177 -12.36 -5.57 2.94
CA ASP A 177 -12.93 -4.60 3.89
C ASP A 177 -12.90 -5.06 5.35
N PHE A 178 -12.23 -6.18 5.63
CA PHE A 178 -12.25 -6.84 6.93
C PHE A 178 -11.60 -6.02 8.07
N THR A 179 -10.58 -5.25 7.80
CA THR A 179 -9.88 -4.47 8.83
C THR A 179 -10.55 -3.13 9.07
N PHE A 180 -11.07 -2.51 8.02
CA PHE A 180 -11.74 -1.22 8.09
C PHE A 180 -12.94 -1.21 9.06
N LYS A 181 -13.73 -2.29 9.11
CA LYS A 181 -14.89 -2.42 9.99
C LYS A 181 -14.49 -2.39 11.47
N LYS A 182 -13.35 -2.97 11.83
CA LYS A 182 -12.84 -3.01 13.21
C LYS A 182 -12.50 -1.61 13.75
N TYR A 183 -12.04 -0.68 12.88
CA TYR A 183 -11.60 0.67 13.24
C TYR A 183 -12.57 1.76 12.75
N SER A 184 -13.84 1.42 12.54
CA SER A 184 -14.82 2.36 11.97
C SER A 184 -15.48 3.28 12.99
N ASN A 185 -15.36 3.03 14.29
CA ASN A 185 -15.95 3.87 15.33
C ASN A 185 -15.00 4.98 15.79
N GLN A 186 -15.57 6.12 16.25
CA GLN A 186 -14.81 7.30 16.67
C GLN A 186 -13.89 7.04 17.86
N SER A 187 -14.30 6.18 18.80
CA SER A 187 -13.49 5.79 19.96
C SER A 187 -12.20 5.07 19.55
N SER A 188 -12.27 4.19 18.53
CA SER A 188 -11.10 3.50 18.01
C SER A 188 -10.17 4.46 17.24
N ILE A 189 -10.72 5.47 16.56
CA ILE A 189 -9.94 6.49 15.84
C ILE A 189 -9.22 7.41 16.83
N ASN A 190 -9.90 7.89 17.87
CA ASN A 190 -9.30 8.76 18.88
C ASN A 190 -8.15 8.11 19.67
N LYS A 191 -8.12 6.77 19.74
CA LYS A 191 -6.98 6.03 20.33
C LYS A 191 -5.79 5.89 19.37
N LEU A 192 -5.97 6.22 18.10
CA LEU A 192 -4.95 6.08 17.06
C LEU A 192 -4.21 7.41 16.77
N ILE A 193 -4.71 8.53 17.27
CA ILE A 193 -4.14 9.88 17.15
C ILE A 193 -3.60 10.33 18.50
#